data_c9bda50a48967f17734e28d228539b13
#
_entry.id   c9bda50a48967f17734e28d228539b13
#
_cell.length_a   1.000
_cell.length_b   1.000
_cell.length_c   1.000
_cell.angle_alpha   90.00
_cell.angle_beta   90.00
_cell.angle_gamma   90.00
#
_symmetry.space_group_name_H-M   'P 1'
#
loop_
_entity.id
_entity.type
_entity.pdbx_description
1 polymer ?
#
loop_
_entity_poly.entity_id
_entity_poly.type
_entity_poly.pdbx_seq_one_letter_code
_entity_poly.pdbx_strand_id
1 'polypeptide(L)'
;PGLIPPRERRRAPQLVKMAIEVMDQACKMAAVDPDEIAVIFSSAMGDMQITDYICAALAQTPKLISPTKFHNSVHNAAPGYWSITTGAFCPASAVSAFEYTPTMAFLEACIQAVEEQTPVLCVTEELAAPPTIMDICPSEIPFSAAFLLAPANFSASPLASIEFDVGQNSVEWPVIDDRLRDFASNMSARLLPLMTALAS
;
A
#
# COMPACT_ATOMS: atom_id res chain seq x y z
N PRO A 1 -2.95 -12.17 8.48
CA PRO A 1 -3.52 -12.65 7.23
C PRO A 1 -3.44 -14.17 7.10
N GLY A 2 -4.56 -14.77 6.67
CA GLY A 2 -4.64 -16.23 6.48
C GLY A 2 -3.79 -16.73 5.31
N LEU A 3 -3.57 -15.86 4.33
CA LEU A 3 -2.89 -16.17 3.09
C LEU A 3 -1.38 -16.45 3.29
N ILE A 4 -0.69 -15.75 4.18
CA ILE A 4 0.75 -15.94 4.40
C ILE A 4 1.00 -17.29 5.12
N PRO A 5 1.85 -18.19 4.54
CA PRO A 5 2.21 -19.44 5.19
C PRO A 5 2.78 -19.22 6.60
N PRO A 6 2.54 -20.13 7.57
CA PRO A 6 2.92 -19.92 8.97
C PRO A 6 4.41 -19.65 9.20
N ARG A 7 5.29 -20.21 8.36
CA ARG A 7 6.74 -20.00 8.43
C ARG A 7 7.10 -18.57 8.02
N GLU A 8 6.55 -18.08 6.93
CA GLU A 8 6.80 -16.74 6.41
C GLU A 8 6.10 -15.69 7.28
N ARG A 9 4.90 -15.97 7.80
CA ARG A 9 4.15 -15.07 8.69
C ARG A 9 4.96 -14.67 9.93
N ARG A 10 5.78 -15.56 10.47
CA ARG A 10 6.63 -15.25 11.62
C ARG A 10 7.77 -14.28 11.30
N ARG A 11 8.20 -14.23 10.04
CA ARG A 11 9.29 -13.37 9.56
C ARG A 11 8.79 -12.08 8.93
N ALA A 12 7.56 -12.10 8.41
CA ALA A 12 6.96 -10.95 7.75
C ALA A 12 6.77 -9.79 8.74
N PRO A 13 7.25 -8.58 8.42
CA PRO A 13 7.02 -7.40 9.22
C PRO A 13 5.54 -6.98 9.21
N GLN A 14 5.19 -6.04 10.08
CA GLN A 14 3.81 -5.57 10.21
C GLN A 14 3.30 -4.94 8.92
N LEU A 15 4.11 -4.11 8.26
CA LEU A 15 3.82 -3.49 6.98
C LEU A 15 3.34 -4.55 5.97
N VAL A 16 4.15 -5.57 5.73
CA VAL A 16 3.82 -6.69 4.82
C VAL A 16 2.51 -7.39 5.19
N LYS A 17 2.27 -7.60 6.48
CA LYS A 17 1.03 -8.26 6.93
C LYS A 17 -0.21 -7.43 6.66
N MET A 18 -0.11 -6.11 6.81
CA MET A 18 -1.21 -5.19 6.52
C MET A 18 -1.48 -5.15 5.02
N ALA A 19 -0.45 -4.98 4.18
CA ALA A 19 -0.59 -5.00 2.74
C ALA A 19 -1.31 -6.27 2.25
N ILE A 20 -0.78 -7.45 2.60
CA ILE A 20 -1.34 -8.72 2.15
C ILE A 20 -2.78 -8.92 2.62
N GLU A 21 -3.13 -8.44 3.81
CA GLU A 21 -4.51 -8.52 4.31
C GLU A 21 -5.48 -7.72 3.45
N VAL A 22 -5.18 -6.45 3.15
CA VAL A 22 -6.08 -5.61 2.35
C VAL A 22 -6.09 -6.02 0.88
N MET A 23 -4.97 -6.53 0.35
CA MET A 23 -4.87 -7.07 -1.01
C MET A 23 -5.74 -8.33 -1.18
N ASP A 24 -5.67 -9.26 -0.22
CA ASP A 24 -6.49 -10.47 -0.19
C ASP A 24 -8.00 -10.13 -0.09
N GLN A 25 -8.35 -9.14 0.73
CA GLN A 25 -9.72 -8.64 0.83
C GLN A 25 -10.21 -8.04 -0.50
N ALA A 26 -9.41 -7.22 -1.15
CA ALA A 26 -9.77 -6.60 -2.43
C ALA A 26 -9.97 -7.66 -3.53
N CYS A 27 -9.07 -8.65 -3.64
CA CYS A 27 -9.21 -9.75 -4.60
C CYS A 27 -10.49 -10.57 -4.35
N LYS A 28 -10.79 -10.89 -3.09
CA LYS A 28 -12.01 -11.62 -2.71
C LYS A 28 -13.29 -10.84 -3.01
N MET A 29 -13.30 -9.52 -2.73
CA MET A 29 -14.45 -8.66 -3.03
C MET A 29 -14.72 -8.59 -4.54
N ALA A 30 -13.66 -8.54 -5.34
CA ALA A 30 -13.75 -8.48 -6.80
C ALA A 30 -13.90 -9.85 -7.46
N ALA A 31 -13.80 -10.94 -6.71
CA ALA A 31 -13.80 -12.33 -7.21
C ALA A 31 -12.74 -12.58 -8.30
N VAL A 32 -11.54 -12.05 -8.10
CA VAL A 32 -10.40 -12.24 -9.00
C VAL A 32 -9.34 -13.13 -8.36
N ASP A 33 -8.58 -13.83 -9.20
CA ASP A 33 -7.50 -14.70 -8.72
C ASP A 33 -6.24 -13.87 -8.43
N PRO A 34 -5.71 -13.92 -7.20
CA PRO A 34 -4.59 -13.09 -6.79
C PRO A 34 -3.26 -13.41 -7.51
N ASP A 35 -3.11 -14.57 -8.15
CA ASP A 35 -1.90 -14.95 -8.89
C ASP A 35 -1.85 -14.39 -10.32
N GLU A 36 -2.98 -13.88 -10.83
CA GLU A 36 -3.12 -13.32 -12.17
C GLU A 36 -3.12 -11.77 -12.21
N ILE A 37 -2.92 -11.10 -11.06
CA ILE A 37 -3.07 -9.65 -10.93
C ILE A 37 -1.72 -8.95 -10.79
N ALA A 38 -1.47 -7.94 -11.62
CA ALA A 38 -0.36 -7.01 -11.45
C ALA A 38 -0.56 -6.13 -10.20
N VAL A 39 0.51 -5.74 -9.53
CA VAL A 39 0.46 -5.00 -8.26
C VAL A 39 1.27 -3.72 -8.33
N ILE A 40 0.64 -2.60 -7.95
CA ILE A 40 1.32 -1.35 -7.60
C ILE A 40 1.24 -1.19 -6.08
N PHE A 41 2.36 -1.44 -5.43
CA PHE A 41 2.52 -1.23 -3.99
C PHE A 41 3.01 0.18 -3.71
N SER A 42 2.55 0.80 -2.63
CA SER A 42 3.04 2.12 -2.25
C SER A 42 3.14 2.34 -0.74
N SER A 43 4.23 2.96 -0.35
CA SER A 43 4.47 3.48 0.99
C SER A 43 5.41 4.66 0.87
N ALA A 44 5.16 5.74 1.60
CA ALA A 44 5.99 6.93 1.55
C ALA A 44 7.38 6.70 2.15
N MET A 45 7.43 5.96 3.26
CA MET A 45 8.63 5.77 4.08
C MET A 45 9.06 4.30 4.21
N GLY A 46 8.27 3.35 3.68
CA GLY A 46 8.52 1.93 3.89
C GLY A 46 8.37 1.51 5.35
N ASP A 47 9.09 0.48 5.79
CA ASP A 47 9.05 0.04 7.19
C ASP A 47 9.93 0.92 8.08
N MET A 48 9.35 2.00 8.60
CA MET A 48 10.03 2.95 9.48
C MET A 48 10.55 2.31 10.77
N GLN A 49 9.90 1.25 11.27
CA GLN A 49 10.34 0.53 12.46
C GLN A 49 11.65 -0.23 12.20
N ILE A 50 11.79 -0.78 10.99
CA ILE A 50 13.04 -1.42 10.55
C ILE A 50 14.13 -0.37 10.32
N THR A 51 13.78 0.74 9.70
CA THR A 51 14.72 1.85 9.44
C THR A 51 15.27 2.40 10.76
N ASP A 52 14.43 2.70 11.74
CA ASP A 52 14.83 3.14 13.07
C ASP A 52 15.76 2.14 13.76
N TYR A 53 15.38 0.84 13.74
CA TYR A 53 16.22 -0.22 14.28
C TYR A 53 17.61 -0.27 13.62
N ILE A 54 17.69 -0.18 12.29
CA ILE A 54 18.96 -0.22 11.56
C ILE A 54 19.81 1.00 11.92
N CYS A 55 19.24 2.19 11.96
CA CYS A 55 19.93 3.42 12.35
C CYS A 55 20.48 3.32 13.79
N ALA A 56 19.67 2.84 14.73
CA ALA A 56 20.08 2.62 16.10
C ALA A 56 21.23 1.58 16.21
N ALA A 57 21.16 0.48 15.45
CA ALA A 57 22.21 -0.53 15.43
C ALA A 57 23.53 0.00 14.84
N LEU A 58 23.45 0.85 13.81
CA LEU A 58 24.64 1.47 13.20
C LEU A 58 25.31 2.49 14.10
N ALA A 59 24.56 3.11 15.01
CA ALA A 59 25.12 4.04 16.01
C ALA A 59 25.87 3.34 17.16
N GLN A 60 25.75 2.01 17.28
CA GLN A 60 26.38 1.22 18.36
C GLN A 60 27.68 0.54 17.91
N THR A 61 28.42 0.02 18.88
CA THR A 61 29.61 -0.80 18.63
C THR A 61 29.55 -2.06 19.50
N PRO A 62 29.64 -3.27 18.88
CA PRO A 62 29.78 -3.56 17.46
C PRO A 62 28.48 -3.30 16.68
N LYS A 63 28.63 -3.02 15.39
CA LYS A 63 27.47 -2.76 14.46
C LYS A 63 26.82 -4.08 14.07
N LEU A 64 25.84 -4.53 14.84
CA LEU A 64 25.14 -5.79 14.62
C LEU A 64 23.73 -5.54 14.07
N ILE A 65 23.53 -5.86 12.80
CA ILE A 65 22.23 -5.76 12.14
C ILE A 65 21.65 -7.17 11.94
N SER A 66 20.38 -7.36 12.29
CA SER A 66 19.66 -8.61 12.03
C SER A 66 19.52 -8.84 10.51
N PRO A 67 19.99 -9.99 9.97
CA PRO A 67 19.80 -10.32 8.55
C PRO A 67 18.34 -10.32 8.11
N THR A 68 17.43 -10.77 8.97
CA THR A 68 15.99 -10.79 8.68
C THR A 68 15.43 -9.37 8.57
N LYS A 69 15.83 -8.46 9.46
CA LYS A 69 15.39 -7.05 9.38
C LYS A 69 15.98 -6.37 8.16
N PHE A 70 17.27 -6.61 7.87
CA PHE A 70 17.90 -6.08 6.66
C PHE A 70 17.20 -6.58 5.38
N HIS A 71 16.89 -7.88 5.30
CA HIS A 71 16.11 -8.45 4.18
C HIS A 71 14.77 -7.75 3.99
N ASN A 72 14.09 -7.38 5.07
CA ASN A 72 12.78 -6.75 5.04
C ASN A 72 12.82 -5.20 4.94
N SER A 73 14.01 -4.58 4.88
CA SER A 73 14.14 -3.12 4.79
C SER A 73 13.95 -2.56 3.38
N VAL A 74 13.88 -3.43 2.38
CA VAL A 74 13.70 -3.00 0.99
C VAL A 74 12.27 -2.59 0.73
N HIS A 75 12.09 -1.54 -0.07
CA HIS A 75 10.78 -0.96 -0.36
C HIS A 75 9.81 -1.94 -1.04
N ASN A 76 10.34 -2.89 -1.80
CA ASN A 76 9.57 -3.93 -2.48
C ASN A 76 9.38 -5.22 -1.66
N ALA A 77 9.54 -5.17 -0.34
CA ALA A 77 9.32 -6.36 0.50
C ALA A 77 7.88 -6.89 0.39
N ALA A 78 6.87 -6.02 0.48
CA ALA A 78 5.48 -6.44 0.41
C ALA A 78 5.09 -7.09 -0.93
N PRO A 79 5.43 -6.52 -2.11
CA PRO A 79 5.27 -7.22 -3.40
C PRO A 79 5.96 -8.57 -3.45
N GLY A 80 7.17 -8.68 -2.91
CA GLY A 80 7.90 -9.95 -2.85
C GLY A 80 7.19 -11.02 -2.01
N TYR A 81 6.67 -10.65 -0.85
CA TYR A 81 5.85 -11.55 -0.02
C TYR A 81 4.53 -11.92 -0.70
N TRP A 82 3.90 -10.98 -1.41
CA TRP A 82 2.69 -11.25 -2.20
C TRP A 82 2.96 -12.32 -3.24
N SER A 83 3.97 -12.14 -4.07
CA SER A 83 4.38 -13.08 -5.11
C SER A 83 4.65 -14.49 -4.55
N ILE A 84 5.41 -14.59 -3.45
CA ILE A 84 5.69 -15.88 -2.79
C ILE A 84 4.40 -16.51 -2.23
N THR A 85 3.50 -15.71 -1.71
CA THR A 85 2.30 -16.18 -1.01
C THR A 85 1.21 -16.65 -1.96
N THR A 86 1.03 -15.95 -3.08
CA THR A 86 0.01 -16.25 -4.11
C THR A 86 0.55 -17.16 -5.23
N GLY A 87 1.87 -17.23 -5.40
CA GLY A 87 2.47 -17.85 -6.58
C GLY A 87 2.48 -16.95 -7.82
N ALA A 88 2.11 -15.67 -7.67
CA ALA A 88 2.02 -14.71 -8.77
C ALA A 88 3.37 -14.45 -9.43
N PHE A 89 3.38 -14.45 -10.76
CA PHE A 89 4.49 -14.01 -11.62
C PHE A 89 4.16 -12.74 -12.39
N CYS A 90 3.04 -12.11 -12.06
CA CYS A 90 2.64 -10.84 -12.66
C CYS A 90 3.59 -9.68 -12.27
N PRO A 91 3.64 -8.60 -13.07
CA PRO A 91 4.42 -7.41 -12.74
C PRO A 91 4.07 -6.88 -11.36
N ALA A 92 5.09 -6.46 -10.62
CA ALA A 92 4.91 -5.83 -9.33
C ALA A 92 5.89 -4.67 -9.17
N SER A 93 5.35 -3.48 -8.91
CA SER A 93 6.12 -2.24 -8.72
C SER A 93 5.92 -1.69 -7.32
N ALA A 94 6.90 -0.92 -6.84
CA ALA A 94 6.81 -0.20 -5.57
C ALA A 94 7.06 1.30 -5.83
N VAL A 95 6.12 2.13 -5.41
CA VAL A 95 6.10 3.58 -5.65
C VAL A 95 6.25 4.34 -4.34
N SER A 96 7.06 5.38 -4.35
CA SER A 96 7.19 6.35 -3.27
C SER A 96 7.31 7.77 -3.84
N ALA A 97 6.53 8.70 -3.31
CA ALA A 97 6.52 10.11 -3.70
C ALA A 97 6.19 11.01 -2.48
N PHE A 98 6.71 10.62 -1.31
CA PHE A 98 6.45 11.26 -0.03
C PHE A 98 4.94 11.46 0.21
N GLU A 99 4.46 12.65 0.48
CA GLU A 99 3.04 12.92 0.74
C GLU A 99 2.10 12.68 -0.47
N TYR A 100 2.64 12.58 -1.68
CA TYR A 100 1.87 12.26 -2.88
C TYR A 100 1.89 10.77 -3.23
N THR A 101 2.51 9.94 -2.40
CA THR A 101 2.68 8.51 -2.64
C THR A 101 1.39 7.79 -3.03
N PRO A 102 0.28 7.88 -2.25
CA PRO A 102 -0.93 7.15 -2.61
C PRO A 102 -1.57 7.65 -3.92
N THR A 103 -1.49 8.95 -4.18
CA THR A 103 -2.02 9.54 -5.42
C THR A 103 -1.21 9.09 -6.64
N MET A 104 0.12 9.08 -6.53
CA MET A 104 0.99 8.64 -7.63
C MET A 104 0.83 7.14 -7.89
N ALA A 105 0.71 6.32 -6.86
CA ALA A 105 0.47 4.89 -7.01
C ALA A 105 -0.89 4.61 -7.65
N PHE A 106 -1.92 5.35 -7.25
CA PHE A 106 -3.25 5.22 -7.83
C PHE A 106 -3.27 5.62 -9.31
N LEU A 107 -2.61 6.72 -9.66
CA LEU A 107 -2.45 7.16 -11.04
C LEU A 107 -1.70 6.13 -11.89
N GLU A 108 -0.57 5.62 -11.39
CA GLU A 108 0.21 4.57 -12.05
C GLU A 108 -0.64 3.32 -12.31
N ALA A 109 -1.39 2.88 -11.32
CA ALA A 109 -2.28 1.71 -11.45
C ALA A 109 -3.42 1.95 -12.46
N CYS A 110 -3.99 3.17 -12.51
CA CYS A 110 -4.97 3.54 -13.53
C CYS A 110 -4.39 3.48 -14.94
N ILE A 111 -3.20 4.07 -15.13
CA ILE A 111 -2.50 4.08 -16.42
C ILE A 111 -2.20 2.65 -16.87
N GLN A 112 -1.62 1.83 -15.98
CA GLN A 112 -1.29 0.45 -16.30
C GLN A 112 -2.55 -0.36 -16.63
N ALA A 113 -3.64 -0.22 -15.88
CA ALA A 113 -4.89 -0.92 -16.15
C ALA A 113 -5.46 -0.57 -17.54
N VAL A 114 -5.38 0.70 -17.95
CA VAL A 114 -5.87 1.17 -19.25
C VAL A 114 -4.95 0.73 -20.39
N GLU A 115 -3.63 0.89 -20.23
CA GLU A 115 -2.68 0.56 -21.29
C GLU A 115 -2.58 -0.95 -21.55
N GLU A 116 -2.54 -1.74 -20.49
CA GLU A 116 -2.40 -3.18 -20.60
C GLU A 116 -3.73 -3.93 -20.72
N GLN A 117 -4.85 -3.23 -20.57
CA GLN A 117 -6.20 -3.79 -20.63
C GLN A 117 -6.40 -4.96 -19.64
N THR A 118 -5.77 -4.89 -18.49
CA THR A 118 -5.81 -5.90 -17.42
C THR A 118 -6.09 -5.24 -16.07
N PRO A 119 -6.71 -5.93 -15.11
CA PRO A 119 -6.86 -5.39 -13.77
C PRO A 119 -5.51 -5.24 -13.06
N VAL A 120 -5.41 -4.21 -12.23
CA VAL A 120 -4.22 -3.88 -11.43
C VAL A 120 -4.65 -3.68 -9.97
N LEU A 121 -3.96 -4.32 -9.06
CA LEU A 121 -4.17 -4.15 -7.63
C LEU A 121 -3.25 -3.04 -7.10
N CYS A 122 -3.84 -1.89 -6.76
CA CYS A 122 -3.15 -0.78 -6.13
C CYS A 122 -3.27 -0.90 -4.62
N VAL A 123 -2.16 -0.91 -3.89
CA VAL A 123 -2.14 -0.91 -2.44
C VAL A 123 -1.31 0.23 -1.90
N THR A 124 -1.83 0.91 -0.89
CA THR A 124 -1.12 1.96 -0.17
C THR A 124 -1.11 1.65 1.31
N GLU A 125 0.03 1.85 1.94
CA GLU A 125 0.15 1.63 3.37
C GLU A 125 1.25 2.47 4.02
N GLU A 126 1.06 2.76 5.31
CA GLU A 126 2.07 3.39 6.15
C GLU A 126 1.89 2.93 7.59
N LEU A 127 3.00 2.60 8.25
CA LEU A 127 3.00 2.29 9.67
C LEU A 127 2.91 3.57 10.52
N ALA A 128 2.61 3.40 11.81
CA ALA A 128 2.89 4.45 12.79
C ALA A 128 4.39 4.73 12.83
N ALA A 129 4.74 6.01 12.80
CA ALA A 129 6.13 6.44 12.87
C ALA A 129 6.72 6.20 14.26
N PRO A 130 7.96 5.72 14.37
CA PRO A 130 8.67 5.73 15.66
C PRO A 130 8.94 7.17 16.10
N PRO A 131 9.09 7.43 17.42
CA PRO A 131 9.31 8.77 17.95
C PRO A 131 10.47 9.54 17.31
N THR A 132 11.49 8.82 16.83
CA THR A 132 12.69 9.38 16.20
C THR A 132 12.46 10.05 14.85
N ILE A 133 11.38 9.72 14.16
CA ILE A 133 11.03 10.27 12.84
C ILE A 133 9.63 10.87 12.79
N MET A 134 8.94 10.97 13.92
CA MET A 134 7.58 11.52 14.02
C MET A 134 7.51 12.97 13.49
N ASP A 135 8.55 13.77 13.68
CA ASP A 135 8.61 15.16 13.19
C ASP A 135 8.70 15.25 11.66
N ILE A 136 9.22 14.20 11.01
CA ILE A 136 9.38 14.16 9.55
C ILE A 136 8.16 13.50 8.90
N CYS A 137 7.64 12.47 9.54
CA CYS A 137 6.51 11.69 9.05
C CYS A 137 5.52 11.49 10.21
N PRO A 138 4.57 12.41 10.43
CA PRO A 138 3.67 12.40 11.58
C PRO A 138 2.54 11.35 11.42
N SER A 139 2.89 10.09 11.22
CA SER A 139 1.95 8.97 11.13
C SER A 139 1.75 8.37 12.53
N GLU A 140 0.65 8.68 13.19
CA GLU A 140 0.36 8.19 14.54
C GLU A 140 -0.28 6.80 14.54
N ILE A 141 -1.13 6.53 13.56
CA ILE A 141 -1.90 5.28 13.45
C ILE A 141 -1.55 4.59 12.12
N PRO A 142 -1.29 3.28 12.11
CA PRO A 142 -1.03 2.57 10.86
C PRO A 142 -2.30 2.55 9.99
N PHE A 143 -2.11 2.70 8.69
CA PHE A 143 -3.18 2.67 7.70
C PHE A 143 -2.78 1.82 6.50
N SER A 144 -3.72 1.07 5.94
CA SER A 144 -3.55 0.34 4.69
C SER A 144 -4.88 0.23 3.95
N ALA A 145 -4.84 0.41 2.63
CA ALA A 145 -5.99 0.25 1.75
C ALA A 145 -5.55 -0.37 0.42
N ALA A 146 -6.45 -1.14 -0.21
CA ALA A 146 -6.23 -1.69 -1.53
C ALA A 146 -7.44 -1.45 -2.44
N PHE A 147 -7.16 -1.20 -3.73
CA PHE A 147 -8.12 -0.97 -4.78
C PHE A 147 -7.82 -1.89 -5.95
N LEU A 148 -8.79 -2.65 -6.42
CA LEU A 148 -8.68 -3.30 -7.71
C LEU A 148 -9.20 -2.33 -8.78
N LEU A 149 -8.30 -1.85 -9.61
CA LEU A 149 -8.58 -0.97 -10.74
C LEU A 149 -8.60 -1.82 -12.01
N ALA A 150 -9.60 -1.61 -12.85
CA ALA A 150 -9.76 -2.40 -14.05
C ALA A 150 -10.22 -1.52 -15.22
N PRO A 151 -9.93 -1.89 -16.47
CA PRO A 151 -10.42 -1.17 -17.63
C PRO A 151 -11.95 -1.24 -17.69
N ALA A 152 -12.58 -0.25 -18.32
CA ALA A 152 -14.04 -0.10 -18.34
C ALA A 152 -14.79 -1.31 -18.95
N ASN A 153 -14.11 -2.13 -19.75
CA ASN A 153 -14.66 -3.35 -20.36
C ASN A 153 -14.48 -4.61 -19.51
N PHE A 154 -13.92 -4.49 -18.30
CA PHE A 154 -13.76 -5.61 -17.38
C PHE A 154 -15.13 -6.06 -16.84
N SER A 155 -15.38 -7.38 -16.83
CA SER A 155 -16.72 -7.96 -16.58
C SER A 155 -17.17 -7.97 -15.11
N ALA A 156 -16.32 -7.56 -14.16
CA ALA A 156 -16.69 -7.47 -12.75
C ALA A 156 -17.70 -6.34 -12.52
N SER A 157 -18.57 -6.48 -11.51
CA SER A 157 -19.47 -5.39 -11.08
C SER A 157 -18.64 -4.33 -10.35
N PRO A 158 -18.36 -3.18 -10.95
CA PRO A 158 -17.54 -2.16 -10.29
C PRO A 158 -18.33 -1.47 -9.17
N LEU A 159 -17.63 -1.05 -8.11
CA LEU A 159 -18.17 -0.17 -7.07
C LEU A 159 -18.48 1.22 -7.66
N ALA A 160 -17.60 1.68 -8.55
CA ALA A 160 -17.74 2.94 -9.27
C ALA A 160 -16.92 2.93 -10.56
N SER A 161 -17.23 3.83 -11.48
CA SER A 161 -16.37 4.21 -12.60
C SER A 161 -15.61 5.47 -12.25
N ILE A 162 -14.31 5.49 -12.55
CA ILE A 162 -13.44 6.64 -12.32
C ILE A 162 -12.98 7.15 -13.68
N GLU A 163 -13.23 8.43 -13.93
CA GLU A 163 -12.65 9.17 -15.03
C GLU A 163 -11.66 10.17 -14.43
N PHE A 164 -10.45 10.21 -14.93
CA PHE A 164 -9.48 11.18 -14.46
C PHE A 164 -8.90 11.98 -15.63
N ASP A 165 -8.73 13.27 -15.38
CA ASP A 165 -8.10 14.21 -16.29
C ASP A 165 -6.96 14.92 -15.58
N VAL A 166 -5.86 15.12 -16.29
CA VAL A 166 -4.71 15.90 -15.78
C VAL A 166 -4.97 17.38 -16.06
N GLY A 167 -5.80 17.97 -15.22
CA GLY A 167 -6.20 19.37 -15.31
C GLY A 167 -5.83 20.19 -14.09
N GLN A 168 -6.08 21.51 -14.16
CA GLN A 168 -5.87 22.43 -13.04
C GLN A 168 -7.16 22.71 -12.25
N ASN A 169 -8.15 21.84 -12.33
CA ASN A 169 -9.41 22.02 -11.65
C ASN A 169 -9.27 21.70 -10.16
N SER A 170 -9.66 22.65 -9.31
CA SER A 170 -9.85 22.39 -7.88
C SER A 170 -11.10 21.54 -7.69
N VAL A 171 -10.97 20.38 -7.09
CA VAL A 171 -12.10 19.53 -6.71
C VAL A 171 -12.36 19.71 -5.22
N GLU A 172 -13.62 19.97 -4.85
CA GLU A 172 -14.03 19.86 -3.46
C GLU A 172 -14.14 18.40 -3.07
N TRP A 173 -13.27 17.95 -2.17
CA TRP A 173 -13.32 16.60 -1.64
C TRP A 173 -14.42 16.46 -0.60
N PRO A 174 -15.08 15.29 -0.50
CA PRO A 174 -16.06 15.05 0.55
C PRO A 174 -15.41 15.19 1.93
N VAL A 175 -16.19 15.68 2.88
CA VAL A 175 -15.76 15.80 4.28
C VAL A 175 -15.53 14.38 4.83
N ILE A 176 -14.33 14.14 5.34
CA ILE A 176 -14.00 12.88 5.99
C ILE A 176 -14.81 12.75 7.28
N ASP A 177 -15.40 11.59 7.52
CA ASP A 177 -16.11 11.25 8.76
C ASP A 177 -15.20 11.50 9.98
N ASP A 178 -15.74 12.11 11.02
CA ASP A 178 -15.01 12.40 12.26
C ASP A 178 -14.30 11.18 12.86
N ARG A 179 -14.88 9.99 12.66
CA ARG A 179 -14.29 8.70 13.09
C ARG A 179 -12.98 8.35 12.37
N LEU A 180 -12.73 8.95 11.21
CA LEU A 180 -11.54 8.71 10.40
C LEU A 180 -10.49 9.82 10.54
N ARG A 181 -10.77 10.86 11.33
CA ARG A 181 -9.85 12.01 11.53
C ARG A 181 -8.52 11.61 12.15
N ASP A 182 -8.51 10.57 12.98
CA ASP A 182 -7.28 10.08 13.62
C ASP A 182 -6.25 9.56 12.61
N PHE A 183 -6.70 9.18 11.41
CA PHE A 183 -5.83 8.77 10.31
C PHE A 183 -5.27 9.94 9.50
N ALA A 184 -5.71 11.19 9.74
CA ALA A 184 -5.36 12.33 8.89
C ALA A 184 -3.84 12.63 8.85
N SER A 185 -3.08 12.24 9.86
CA SER A 185 -1.63 12.37 9.90
C SER A 185 -0.90 11.32 9.04
N ASN A 186 -1.56 10.21 8.70
CA ASN A 186 -0.98 9.12 7.91
C ASN A 186 -0.98 9.47 6.41
N MET A 187 0.18 9.39 5.76
CA MET A 187 0.31 9.77 4.35
C MET A 187 -0.52 8.90 3.41
N SER A 188 -0.64 7.60 3.70
CA SER A 188 -1.47 6.68 2.92
C SER A 188 -2.97 6.92 3.09
N ALA A 189 -3.39 7.53 4.19
CA ALA A 189 -4.79 7.89 4.45
C ALA A 189 -5.27 9.10 3.63
N ARG A 190 -4.43 9.73 2.83
CA ARG A 190 -4.84 10.77 1.87
C ARG A 190 -5.83 10.29 0.80
N LEU A 191 -6.02 8.98 0.65
CA LEU A 191 -7.08 8.41 -0.18
C LEU A 191 -8.43 8.27 0.56
N LEU A 192 -8.53 8.62 1.85
CA LEU A 192 -9.80 8.57 2.58
C LEU A 192 -10.93 9.39 1.95
N PRO A 193 -10.71 10.60 1.38
CA PRO A 193 -11.76 11.32 0.67
C PRO A 193 -12.32 10.53 -0.52
N LEU A 194 -11.45 9.88 -1.31
CA LEU A 194 -11.87 9.00 -2.41
C LEU A 194 -12.65 7.81 -1.87
N MET A 195 -12.17 7.14 -0.83
CA MET A 195 -12.87 6.01 -0.20
C MET A 195 -14.24 6.42 0.35
N THR A 196 -14.35 7.61 0.93
CA THR A 196 -15.62 8.17 1.41
C THR A 196 -16.59 8.41 0.26
N ALA A 197 -16.10 8.93 -0.87
CA ALA A 197 -16.92 9.14 -2.06
C ALA A 197 -17.40 7.80 -2.67
N LEU A 198 -16.58 6.75 -2.63
CA LEU A 198 -16.94 5.42 -3.13
C LEU A 198 -17.95 4.68 -2.21
N ALA A 199 -18.05 5.08 -0.95
CA ALA A 199 -18.94 4.47 0.04
C ALA A 199 -20.31 5.18 0.15
N SER A 200 -20.49 6.34 -0.50
CA SER A 200 -21.72 7.14 -0.50
C SER A 200 -22.65 6.76 -1.66
#